data_0e4b1adb3934eff7e993875a5dc4cb29
#
_entry.id   0e4b1adb3934eff7e993875a5dc4cb29
#
_cell.length_a   1.000
_cell.length_b   1.000
_cell.length_c   1.000
_cell.angle_alpha   90.00
_cell.angle_beta   90.00
_cell.angle_gamma   90.00
#
_symmetry.space_group_name_H-M   'P 1'
#
loop_
_entity.id
_entity.type
_entity.pdbx_description
1 polymer ?
#
loop_
_entity_poly.entity_id
_entity_poly.type
_entity_poly.pdbx_seq_one_letter_code
_entity_poly.pdbx_strand_id
1 'polypeptide(L)'
;MNRRRLILTAAAAAAAAPPALAARPAPRMSIATFAELKTPLPLPYDEAADANAAVDRARAEARRKGKRLIIDLGGNWCPDCRVLAGTMALPELDRFMKAHFVTVMVDVGRFDRNLQIPARYGITSRLPGVPALMVIDPKTDRLLNPNNFSALSSARTMSPQALADWIAGWAV
;
A
#
# COMPACT_ATOMS: atom_id res chain seq x y z
N MET A 1 -32.09 59.03 -30.59
CA MET A 1 -32.36 57.67 -30.06
C MET A 1 -31.00 56.91 -30.06
N ASN A 2 -30.25 56.89 -28.93
CA ASN A 2 -28.96 56.22 -28.82
C ASN A 2 -29.11 54.90 -28.10
N ARG A 3 -28.96 53.81 -28.83
CA ARG A 3 -28.92 52.42 -28.24
C ARG A 3 -27.46 52.11 -27.84
N ARG A 4 -27.15 52.27 -26.54
CA ARG A 4 -25.90 51.76 -25.96
C ARG A 4 -26.00 50.24 -25.82
N ARG A 5 -25.19 49.50 -26.61
CA ARG A 5 -25.02 48.06 -26.43
C ARG A 5 -24.05 47.83 -25.29
N LEU A 6 -24.53 47.21 -24.19
CA LEU A 6 -23.69 46.67 -23.14
C LEU A 6 -23.05 45.37 -23.67
N ILE A 7 -21.73 45.35 -23.74
CA ILE A 7 -20.97 44.11 -24.00
C ILE A 7 -20.64 43.51 -22.62
N LEU A 8 -21.28 42.42 -22.26
CA LEU A 8 -20.89 41.61 -21.09
C LEU A 8 -19.70 40.74 -21.50
N THR A 9 -18.53 41.03 -20.99
CA THR A 9 -17.37 40.15 -21.05
C THR A 9 -17.46 39.13 -19.94
N ALA A 10 -17.75 37.87 -20.33
CA ALA A 10 -17.70 36.73 -19.41
C ALA A 10 -16.21 36.34 -19.20
N ALA A 11 -15.69 36.59 -18.01
CA ALA A 11 -14.39 36.07 -17.60
C ALA A 11 -14.49 34.59 -17.27
N ALA A 12 -13.94 33.72 -18.12
CA ALA A 12 -13.81 32.31 -17.85
C ALA A 12 -12.71 32.10 -16.80
N ALA A 13 -13.08 31.73 -15.57
CA ALA A 13 -12.15 31.31 -14.55
C ALA A 13 -11.62 29.91 -14.90
N ALA A 14 -10.37 29.82 -15.34
CA ALA A 14 -9.68 28.55 -15.52
C ALA A 14 -9.43 27.92 -14.14
N ALA A 15 -10.18 26.87 -13.81
CA ALA A 15 -9.92 26.06 -12.63
C ALA A 15 -8.59 25.31 -12.82
N ALA A 16 -7.55 25.71 -12.09
CA ALA A 16 -6.28 25.00 -12.06
C ALA A 16 -6.52 23.61 -11.44
N ALA A 17 -6.28 22.54 -12.22
CA ALA A 17 -6.28 21.18 -11.70
C ALA A 17 -5.23 21.07 -10.58
N PRO A 18 -5.53 20.39 -9.45
CA PRO A 18 -4.54 20.19 -8.40
C PRO A 18 -3.35 19.40 -8.98
N PRO A 19 -2.10 19.72 -8.55
CA PRO A 19 -0.93 18.99 -9.02
C PRO A 19 -1.10 17.51 -8.66
N ALA A 20 -1.00 16.65 -9.67
CA ALA A 20 -0.93 15.22 -9.46
C ALA A 20 0.28 14.97 -8.53
N LEU A 21 0.04 14.34 -7.37
CA LEU A 21 1.11 13.94 -6.46
C LEU A 21 2.03 13.01 -7.24
N ALA A 22 3.19 13.50 -7.66
CA ALA A 22 4.17 12.72 -8.38
C ALA A 22 4.61 11.54 -7.48
N ALA A 23 4.53 10.32 -8.01
CA ALA A 23 4.99 9.13 -7.31
C ALA A 23 6.45 9.35 -6.85
N ARG A 24 6.76 8.98 -5.60
CA ARG A 24 8.13 9.07 -5.09
C ARG A 24 8.98 8.00 -5.78
N PRO A 25 10.20 8.34 -6.24
CA PRO A 25 11.07 7.34 -6.83
C PRO A 25 11.39 6.25 -5.80
N ALA A 26 11.34 4.99 -6.24
CA ALA A 26 11.74 3.86 -5.41
C ALA A 26 13.22 3.95 -5.03
N PRO A 27 13.63 3.44 -3.87
CA PRO A 27 15.04 3.27 -3.57
C PRO A 27 15.66 2.27 -4.54
N ARG A 28 16.93 2.47 -4.88
CA ARG A 28 17.70 1.46 -5.62
C ARG A 28 17.97 0.28 -4.70
N MET A 29 17.56 -0.91 -5.12
CA MET A 29 17.76 -2.12 -4.34
C MET A 29 19.20 -2.58 -4.39
N SER A 30 19.73 -3.04 -3.24
CA SER A 30 21.11 -3.51 -3.10
C SER A 30 21.34 -4.92 -3.62
N ILE A 31 20.24 -5.69 -3.82
CA ILE A 31 20.26 -7.05 -4.35
C ILE A 31 19.62 -7.11 -5.74
N ALA A 32 20.14 -7.98 -6.60
CA ALA A 32 19.60 -8.20 -7.93
C ALA A 32 18.51 -9.30 -7.95
N THR A 33 18.62 -10.28 -7.06
CA THR A 33 17.72 -11.44 -6.98
C THR A 33 17.35 -11.76 -5.55
N PHE A 34 16.22 -12.41 -5.34
CA PHE A 34 15.78 -12.84 -4.01
C PHE A 34 16.64 -13.97 -3.39
N ALA A 35 17.49 -14.63 -4.19
CA ALA A 35 18.45 -15.60 -3.67
C ALA A 35 19.49 -14.96 -2.74
N GLU A 36 19.68 -13.64 -2.86
CA GLU A 36 20.60 -12.86 -2.03
C GLU A 36 19.99 -12.43 -0.68
N LEU A 37 18.71 -12.67 -0.47
CA LEU A 37 18.06 -12.40 0.81
C LEU A 37 18.65 -13.26 1.91
N LYS A 38 18.84 -12.63 3.09
CA LYS A 38 19.33 -13.36 4.27
C LYS A 38 18.32 -14.44 4.69
N THR A 39 18.82 -15.64 4.89
CA THR A 39 18.03 -16.78 5.40
C THR A 39 18.32 -17.04 6.88
N PRO A 40 17.31 -17.57 7.65
CA PRO A 40 15.95 -17.87 7.21
C PRO A 40 15.14 -16.60 6.93
N LEU A 41 14.22 -16.65 5.94
CA LEU A 41 13.31 -15.54 5.66
C LEU A 41 12.39 -15.27 6.87
N PRO A 42 11.98 -14.01 7.08
CA PRO A 42 11.12 -13.63 8.19
C PRO A 42 9.80 -14.40 8.25
N LEU A 43 9.21 -14.44 9.44
CA LEU A 43 7.85 -14.89 9.71
C LEU A 43 7.08 -13.67 10.26
N PRO A 44 6.59 -12.77 9.38
CA PRO A 44 6.16 -11.43 9.80
C PRO A 44 4.76 -11.39 10.41
N TYR A 45 3.97 -12.46 10.29
CA TYR A 45 2.58 -12.46 10.73
C TYR A 45 2.45 -13.04 12.13
N ASP A 46 1.94 -12.24 13.07
CA ASP A 46 1.56 -12.70 14.41
C ASP A 46 0.17 -13.36 14.34
N GLU A 47 0.16 -14.68 14.41
CA GLU A 47 -1.07 -15.49 14.30
C GLU A 47 -1.99 -15.34 15.51
N ALA A 48 -1.48 -14.82 16.63
CA ALA A 48 -2.24 -14.57 17.87
C ALA A 48 -2.76 -13.13 17.99
N ALA A 49 -2.34 -12.22 17.11
CA ALA A 49 -2.71 -10.82 17.20
C ALA A 49 -4.21 -10.58 16.98
N ASP A 50 -4.78 -9.65 17.74
CA ASP A 50 -6.07 -9.05 17.40
C ASP A 50 -5.90 -8.13 16.19
N ALA A 51 -6.29 -8.65 15.03
CA ALA A 51 -6.17 -7.95 13.75
C ALA A 51 -6.97 -6.65 13.71
N ASN A 52 -8.16 -6.59 14.34
CA ASN A 52 -8.96 -5.37 14.38
C ASN A 52 -8.24 -4.28 15.16
N ALA A 53 -7.79 -4.59 16.36
CA ALA A 53 -7.06 -3.64 17.19
C ALA A 53 -5.73 -3.22 16.56
N ALA A 54 -5.01 -4.14 15.89
CA ALA A 54 -3.76 -3.84 15.21
C ALA A 54 -3.96 -2.86 14.04
N VAL A 55 -4.96 -3.12 13.18
CA VAL A 55 -5.30 -2.25 12.05
C VAL A 55 -5.79 -0.89 12.52
N ASP A 56 -6.62 -0.83 13.55
CA ASP A 56 -7.15 0.44 14.08
C ASP A 56 -6.02 1.30 14.68
N ARG A 57 -5.06 0.71 15.40
CA ARG A 57 -3.86 1.42 15.88
C ARG A 57 -2.99 1.93 14.73
N ALA A 58 -2.72 1.07 13.74
CA ALA A 58 -1.90 1.44 12.58
C ALA A 58 -2.55 2.57 11.76
N ARG A 59 -3.87 2.54 11.60
CA ARG A 59 -4.63 3.61 10.93
C ARG A 59 -4.54 4.94 11.68
N ALA A 60 -4.73 4.91 13.00
CA ALA A 60 -4.59 6.11 13.84
C ALA A 60 -3.17 6.68 13.77
N GLU A 61 -2.16 5.81 13.76
CA GLU A 61 -0.75 6.22 13.62
C GLU A 61 -0.48 6.83 12.24
N ALA A 62 -0.94 6.19 11.16
CA ALA A 62 -0.78 6.67 9.80
C ALA A 62 -1.41 8.06 9.63
N ARG A 63 -2.62 8.25 10.17
CA ARG A 63 -3.33 9.54 10.17
C ARG A 63 -2.54 10.62 10.91
N ARG A 64 -2.04 10.31 12.12
CA ARG A 64 -1.26 11.25 12.92
C ARG A 64 0.06 11.64 12.25
N LYS A 65 0.71 10.70 11.57
CA LYS A 65 1.99 10.91 10.89
C LYS A 65 1.85 11.45 9.46
N GLY A 66 0.64 11.56 8.92
CA GLY A 66 0.41 11.98 7.53
C GLY A 66 0.94 10.99 6.49
N LYS A 67 1.05 9.68 6.83
CA LYS A 67 1.56 8.61 5.99
C LYS A 67 0.41 7.74 5.48
N ARG A 68 0.62 7.03 4.37
CA ARG A 68 -0.34 5.99 3.96
C ARG A 68 -0.26 4.78 4.87
N LEU A 69 -1.38 4.07 5.02
CA LEU A 69 -1.43 2.78 5.70
C LEU A 69 -1.31 1.67 4.66
N ILE A 70 -0.41 0.72 4.89
CA ILE A 70 -0.39 -0.57 4.21
C ILE A 70 -0.90 -1.63 5.18
N ILE A 71 -1.96 -2.33 4.77
CA ILE A 71 -2.42 -3.55 5.42
C ILE A 71 -1.93 -4.71 4.56
N ASP A 72 -0.95 -5.45 5.06
CA ASP A 72 -0.37 -6.62 4.40
C ASP A 72 -1.08 -7.87 4.90
N LEU A 73 -1.94 -8.42 4.04
CA LEU A 73 -2.68 -9.65 4.31
C LEU A 73 -1.87 -10.84 3.82
N GLY A 74 -1.57 -11.80 4.70
CA GLY A 74 -0.79 -12.96 4.31
C GLY A 74 -0.71 -14.03 5.40
N GLY A 75 0.36 -14.81 5.37
CA GLY A 75 0.61 -15.84 6.38
C GLY A 75 2.03 -16.37 6.31
N ASN A 76 2.54 -16.87 7.42
CA ASN A 76 3.91 -17.38 7.55
C ASN A 76 4.20 -18.63 6.70
N TRP A 77 3.16 -19.34 6.29
CA TRP A 77 3.24 -20.48 5.38
C TRP A 77 3.51 -20.08 3.91
N CYS A 78 3.27 -18.82 3.56
CA CYS A 78 3.32 -18.32 2.18
C CYS A 78 4.75 -17.90 1.80
N PRO A 79 5.41 -18.54 0.83
CA PRO A 79 6.77 -18.17 0.45
C PRO A 79 6.86 -16.76 -0.13
N ASP A 80 5.88 -16.31 -0.92
CA ASP A 80 5.85 -14.95 -1.48
C ASP A 80 5.71 -13.89 -0.40
N CYS A 81 4.92 -14.15 0.65
CA CYS A 81 4.80 -13.27 1.81
C CYS A 81 6.13 -13.11 2.56
N ARG A 82 6.86 -14.21 2.72
CA ARG A 82 8.16 -14.21 3.39
C ARG A 82 9.25 -13.53 2.55
N VAL A 83 9.23 -13.71 1.23
CA VAL A 83 10.12 -12.99 0.30
C VAL A 83 9.82 -11.50 0.34
N LEU A 84 8.56 -11.09 0.30
CA LEU A 84 8.15 -9.69 0.44
C LEU A 84 8.69 -9.12 1.76
N ALA A 85 8.46 -9.80 2.88
CA ALA A 85 8.93 -9.34 4.19
C ALA A 85 10.45 -9.22 4.26
N GLY A 86 11.19 -10.19 3.70
CA GLY A 86 12.65 -10.14 3.60
C GLY A 86 13.14 -8.96 2.77
N THR A 87 12.45 -8.67 1.68
CA THR A 87 12.77 -7.53 0.80
C THR A 87 12.47 -6.20 1.49
N MET A 88 11.32 -6.08 2.16
CA MET A 88 10.96 -4.88 2.93
C MET A 88 11.91 -4.62 4.10
N ALA A 89 12.59 -5.64 4.62
CA ALA A 89 13.58 -5.53 5.68
C ALA A 89 14.96 -5.07 5.18
N LEU A 90 15.21 -4.99 3.87
CA LEU A 90 16.45 -4.44 3.35
C LEU A 90 16.57 -2.96 3.73
N PRO A 91 17.77 -2.48 4.14
CA PRO A 91 17.90 -1.15 4.75
C PRO A 91 17.37 0.00 3.90
N GLU A 92 17.52 -0.07 2.58
CA GLU A 92 17.05 0.95 1.66
C GLU A 92 15.53 0.98 1.55
N LEU A 93 14.87 -0.19 1.48
CA LEU A 93 13.42 -0.27 1.40
C LEU A 93 12.76 -0.04 2.77
N ASP A 94 13.35 -0.54 3.84
CA ASP A 94 12.87 -0.29 5.22
C ASP A 94 12.83 1.22 5.54
N ARG A 95 13.91 1.97 5.19
CA ARG A 95 13.92 3.43 5.36
C ARG A 95 12.82 4.10 4.54
N PHE A 96 12.65 3.67 3.29
CA PHE A 96 11.60 4.20 2.42
C PHE A 96 10.20 3.90 2.97
N MET A 97 9.95 2.66 3.39
CA MET A 97 8.70 2.24 4.01
C MET A 97 8.40 3.09 5.25
N LYS A 98 9.36 3.23 6.16
CA LYS A 98 9.20 4.03 7.38
C LYS A 98 8.97 5.52 7.09
N ALA A 99 9.53 6.05 6.00
CA ALA A 99 9.32 7.45 5.61
C ALA A 99 7.89 7.72 5.12
N HIS A 100 7.30 6.80 4.36
CA HIS A 100 6.07 7.04 3.61
C HIS A 100 4.84 6.27 4.11
N PHE A 101 5.06 5.18 4.84
CA PHE A 101 3.98 4.27 5.25
C PHE A 101 3.99 3.99 6.75
N VAL A 102 2.83 3.61 7.26
CA VAL A 102 2.67 2.75 8.41
C VAL A 102 2.20 1.41 7.88
N THR A 103 2.83 0.32 8.30
CA THR A 103 2.51 -1.02 7.81
C THR A 103 2.02 -1.88 8.96
N VAL A 104 0.96 -2.65 8.71
CA VAL A 104 0.45 -3.66 9.64
C VAL A 104 0.31 -4.99 8.91
N MET A 105 0.87 -6.04 9.50
CA MET A 105 0.75 -7.42 9.01
C MET A 105 -0.49 -8.05 9.62
N VAL A 106 -1.30 -8.70 8.78
CA VAL A 106 -2.53 -9.39 9.21
C VAL A 106 -2.49 -10.82 8.71
N ASP A 107 -2.43 -11.78 9.66
CA ASP A 107 -2.54 -13.19 9.33
C ASP A 107 -3.96 -13.49 8.82
N VAL A 108 -4.06 -14.07 7.61
CA VAL A 108 -5.33 -14.51 7.04
C VAL A 108 -5.49 -16.02 7.05
N GLY A 109 -4.64 -16.72 7.81
CA GLY A 109 -4.65 -18.19 7.88
C GLY A 109 -4.48 -18.80 6.50
N ARG A 110 -5.28 -19.80 6.19
CA ARG A 110 -5.43 -20.38 4.84
C ARG A 110 -6.60 -19.75 4.08
N PHE A 111 -6.77 -18.41 4.18
CA PHE A 111 -7.92 -17.65 3.71
C PHE A 111 -9.19 -17.92 4.52
N ASP A 112 -9.06 -18.14 5.81
CA ASP A 112 -10.11 -18.50 6.75
C ASP A 112 -10.11 -17.67 8.05
N ARG A 113 -9.17 -16.70 8.16
CA ARG A 113 -9.02 -15.84 9.34
C ARG A 113 -8.99 -14.37 8.95
N ASN A 114 -9.43 -13.51 9.84
CA ASN A 114 -9.33 -12.04 9.75
C ASN A 114 -9.89 -11.43 8.44
N LEU A 115 -10.81 -12.15 7.76
CA LEU A 115 -11.40 -11.70 6.50
C LEU A 115 -12.34 -10.49 6.66
N GLN A 116 -12.72 -10.15 7.90
CA GLN A 116 -13.43 -8.92 8.20
C GLN A 116 -12.58 -7.68 7.93
N ILE A 117 -11.25 -7.79 7.91
CA ILE A 117 -10.37 -6.66 7.60
C ILE A 117 -10.52 -6.24 6.13
N PRO A 118 -10.29 -7.09 5.11
CA PRO A 118 -10.55 -6.70 3.73
C PRO A 118 -12.03 -6.38 3.46
N ALA A 119 -12.97 -7.02 4.17
CA ALA A 119 -14.40 -6.74 4.04
C ALA A 119 -14.77 -5.30 4.41
N ARG A 120 -14.08 -4.64 5.35
CA ARG A 120 -14.26 -3.21 5.67
C ARG A 120 -14.06 -2.29 4.46
N TYR A 121 -13.29 -2.75 3.48
CA TYR A 121 -12.94 -2.01 2.26
C TYR A 121 -13.64 -2.55 1.01
N GLY A 122 -14.71 -3.32 1.20
CA GLY A 122 -15.54 -3.84 0.11
C GLY A 122 -15.01 -5.13 -0.55
N ILE A 123 -13.93 -5.72 -0.02
CA ILE A 123 -13.40 -7.00 -0.52
C ILE A 123 -14.04 -8.11 0.29
N THR A 124 -15.20 -8.61 -0.18
CA THR A 124 -16.00 -9.65 0.48
C THR A 124 -15.84 -11.03 -0.15
N SER A 125 -15.24 -11.10 -1.34
CA SER A 125 -14.89 -12.36 -1.98
C SER A 125 -13.58 -12.90 -1.43
N ARG A 126 -13.28 -14.17 -1.74
CA ARG A 126 -11.97 -14.76 -1.44
C ARG A 126 -10.86 -13.91 -2.06
N LEU A 127 -9.79 -13.66 -1.29
CA LEU A 127 -8.60 -12.98 -1.80
C LEU A 127 -8.01 -13.77 -2.99
N PRO A 128 -7.66 -13.11 -4.10
CA PRO A 128 -7.08 -13.77 -5.28
C PRO A 128 -5.76 -14.47 -4.99
N GLY A 129 -5.00 -13.96 -4.02
CA GLY A 129 -3.72 -14.49 -3.58
C GLY A 129 -3.12 -13.66 -2.45
N VAL A 130 -2.04 -14.16 -1.85
CA VAL A 130 -1.26 -13.46 -0.83
C VAL A 130 0.23 -13.53 -1.18
N PRO A 131 1.03 -12.48 -0.79
CA PRO A 131 0.63 -11.31 -0.03
C PRO A 131 -0.35 -10.41 -0.79
N ALA A 132 -1.30 -9.82 -0.06
CA ALA A 132 -2.21 -8.85 -0.62
C ALA A 132 -2.03 -7.52 0.16
N LEU A 133 -1.48 -6.52 -0.51
CA LEU A 133 -1.17 -5.22 0.07
C LEU A 133 -2.28 -4.23 -0.22
N MET A 134 -3.08 -3.95 0.77
CA MET A 134 -4.11 -2.91 0.71
C MET A 134 -3.50 -1.57 1.11
N VAL A 135 -3.53 -0.60 0.20
CA VAL A 135 -3.04 0.76 0.45
C VAL A 135 -4.23 1.66 0.79
N ILE A 136 -4.22 2.20 1.99
CA ILE A 136 -5.32 2.99 2.53
C ILE A 136 -4.90 4.44 2.70
N ASP A 137 -5.76 5.37 2.28
CA ASP A 137 -5.68 6.76 2.69
C ASP A 137 -6.29 6.89 4.10
N PRO A 138 -5.49 7.13 5.15
CA PRO A 138 -5.98 7.13 6.52
C PRO A 138 -6.89 8.33 6.84
N LYS A 139 -6.88 9.38 6.02
CA LYS A 139 -7.74 10.56 6.24
C LYS A 139 -9.17 10.29 5.79
N THR A 140 -9.32 9.62 4.66
CA THR A 140 -10.63 9.32 4.04
C THR A 140 -11.10 7.90 4.28
N ASP A 141 -10.23 7.04 4.82
CA ASP A 141 -10.42 5.60 5.03
C ASP A 141 -10.74 4.84 3.73
N ARG A 142 -10.20 5.33 2.61
CA ARG A 142 -10.43 4.74 1.28
C ARG A 142 -9.31 3.79 0.89
N LEU A 143 -9.68 2.63 0.35
CA LEU A 143 -8.74 1.75 -0.36
C LEU A 143 -8.36 2.41 -1.69
N LEU A 144 -7.05 2.62 -1.89
CA LEU A 144 -6.51 3.31 -3.06
C LEU A 144 -6.22 2.36 -4.24
N ASN A 145 -6.03 1.08 -3.96
CA ASN A 145 -5.65 0.06 -4.95
C ASN A 145 -6.64 -1.11 -5.06
N PRO A 146 -7.96 -0.88 -5.23
CA PRO A 146 -8.96 -1.94 -5.21
C PRO A 146 -8.78 -2.99 -6.32
N ASN A 147 -8.16 -2.63 -7.44
CA ASN A 147 -8.00 -3.51 -8.59
C ASN A 147 -6.65 -4.24 -8.63
N ASN A 148 -5.70 -3.90 -7.73
CA ASN A 148 -4.35 -4.48 -7.77
C ASN A 148 -3.73 -4.72 -6.38
N PHE A 149 -4.55 -4.83 -5.33
CA PHE A 149 -4.06 -5.13 -3.97
C PHE A 149 -3.35 -6.50 -3.87
N SER A 150 -3.65 -7.45 -4.76
CA SER A 150 -2.97 -8.76 -4.85
C SER A 150 -1.85 -8.82 -5.90
N ALA A 151 -1.40 -7.67 -6.42
CA ALA A 151 -0.36 -7.63 -7.46
C ALA A 151 0.95 -8.32 -7.04
N LEU A 152 1.25 -8.35 -5.74
CA LEU A 152 2.46 -8.97 -5.20
C LEU A 152 2.24 -10.44 -4.78
N SER A 153 1.09 -11.06 -5.07
CA SER A 153 0.82 -12.46 -4.70
C SER A 153 1.75 -13.49 -5.38
N SER A 154 2.51 -13.07 -6.37
CA SER A 154 3.57 -13.82 -7.03
C SER A 154 4.92 -13.10 -6.90
N ALA A 155 5.22 -12.53 -5.73
CA ALA A 155 6.42 -11.72 -5.48
C ALA A 155 7.71 -12.40 -5.94
N ARG A 156 7.85 -13.72 -5.75
CA ARG A 156 9.03 -14.50 -6.16
C ARG A 156 9.33 -14.48 -7.67
N THR A 157 8.35 -14.14 -8.51
CA THR A 157 8.52 -14.04 -9.96
C THR A 157 8.92 -12.65 -10.42
N MET A 158 8.97 -11.69 -9.51
CA MET A 158 9.41 -10.31 -9.76
C MET A 158 10.93 -10.19 -9.53
N SER A 159 11.47 -9.00 -9.81
CA SER A 159 12.78 -8.61 -9.28
C SER A 159 12.60 -7.81 -7.98
N PRO A 160 13.63 -7.74 -7.10
CA PRO A 160 13.59 -6.87 -5.92
C PRO A 160 13.29 -5.41 -6.27
N GLN A 161 13.83 -4.90 -7.38
CA GLN A 161 13.57 -3.54 -7.84
C GLN A 161 12.11 -3.35 -8.26
N ALA A 162 11.54 -4.27 -9.04
CA ALA A 162 10.14 -4.18 -9.46
C ALA A 162 9.15 -4.19 -8.28
N LEU A 163 9.49 -4.95 -7.22
CA LEU A 163 8.73 -4.95 -5.97
C LEU A 163 8.80 -3.58 -5.27
N ALA A 164 10.02 -3.01 -5.17
CA ALA A 164 10.21 -1.69 -4.59
C ALA A 164 9.52 -0.59 -5.41
N ASP A 165 9.57 -0.67 -6.74
CA ASP A 165 8.91 0.27 -7.65
C ASP A 165 7.38 0.24 -7.48
N TRP A 166 6.81 -0.96 -7.34
CA TRP A 166 5.37 -1.11 -7.09
C TRP A 166 4.96 -0.45 -5.78
N ILE A 167 5.71 -0.68 -4.70
CA ILE A 167 5.45 -0.07 -3.39
C ILE A 167 5.58 1.47 -3.48
N ALA A 168 6.65 1.95 -4.12
CA ALA A 168 6.93 3.38 -4.23
C ALA A 168 5.86 4.14 -5.02
N GLY A 169 5.21 3.48 -5.97
CA GLY A 169 4.08 4.04 -6.71
C GLY A 169 2.91 4.49 -5.82
N TRP A 170 2.85 3.99 -4.58
CA TRP A 170 1.84 4.34 -3.59
C TRP A 170 2.32 5.33 -2.52
N ALA A 171 3.58 5.79 -2.56
CA ALA A 171 4.14 6.72 -1.58
C ALA A 171 3.59 8.15 -1.75
N VAL A 172 3.57 8.92 -0.65
CA VAL A 172 3.19 10.34 -0.58
C VAL A 172 4.36 11.17 -0.06
#